data_462d5a461af5a1e502437f2babe77c7d
#
_entry.id   462d5a461af5a1e502437f2babe77c7d
#
_cell.length_a   1.000
_cell.length_b   1.000
_cell.length_c   1.000
_cell.angle_alpha   90.00
_cell.angle_beta   90.00
_cell.angle_gamma   90.00
#
_symmetry.space_group_name_H-M   'P 1'
#
loop_
_entity.id
_entity.type
_entity.pdbx_description
1 polymer ?
#
loop_
_entity_poly.entity_id
_entity_poly.type
_entity_poly.pdbx_seq_one_letter_code
_entity_poly.pdbx_strand_id
1 'polypeptide(L)'
;MGFNLDTQATRSSLTSVDTTLAANINATQDYIPVASTANFSTSVVAEIETTNEVVSFGTISENLFPYSQELDNAYWGKARSTATADQGVAPDGTTTADLITQTASTAAGAIFKNGYSPLTNGAVYTYSAFAKYVTGSDIKFLLMQDFDITAGGALNKTFFNIETGAIGTSDSDHTVTTTDVGNGWFRFTVTITAASTTGNFAFYRTNADGGTTATVNDTYLMWGIQLDKASAATTYLPTSSTALAGLTTVTRGVNGTTAASATSGDSIQQ
;
A
#
# COMPACT_ATOMS: atom_id res chain seq x y z
N MET A 1 4.00 6.28 -52.59
CA MET A 1 3.66 7.48 -51.86
C MET A 1 3.38 7.03 -50.42
N GLY A 2 4.35 7.19 -49.55
CA GLY A 2 4.21 6.88 -48.13
C GLY A 2 3.54 8.07 -47.43
N PHE A 3 2.44 7.86 -46.77
CA PHE A 3 1.86 8.85 -45.85
C PHE A 3 2.72 8.84 -44.57
N ASN A 4 3.51 9.90 -44.44
CA ASN A 4 4.14 10.22 -43.17
C ASN A 4 3.08 10.87 -42.30
N LEU A 5 2.46 10.12 -41.40
CA LEU A 5 1.60 10.68 -40.37
C LEU A 5 2.51 11.47 -39.42
N ASP A 6 2.37 12.77 -39.48
CA ASP A 6 3.05 13.72 -38.62
C ASP A 6 2.71 13.42 -37.14
N THR A 7 3.64 12.79 -36.45
CA THR A 7 3.55 12.51 -35.01
C THR A 7 3.53 13.77 -34.16
N GLN A 8 3.75 14.95 -34.75
CA GLN A 8 3.67 16.26 -34.09
C GLN A 8 2.23 16.76 -33.91
N ALA A 9 1.28 16.29 -34.73
CA ALA A 9 -0.12 16.77 -34.63
C ALA A 9 -0.88 16.23 -33.41
N THR A 10 -0.39 15.15 -32.79
CA THR A 10 -0.98 14.58 -31.58
C THR A 10 -0.50 15.25 -30.28
N ARG A 11 0.62 15.98 -30.33
CA ARG A 11 1.19 16.69 -29.17
C ARG A 11 0.43 17.96 -28.78
N SER A 12 -0.36 18.56 -29.67
CA SER A 12 -0.99 19.86 -29.44
C SER A 12 -2.31 19.82 -28.65
N SER A 13 -2.78 18.64 -28.24
CA SER A 13 -4.03 18.50 -27.46
C SER A 13 -3.84 17.96 -26.05
N LEU A 14 -2.62 17.65 -25.64
CA LEU A 14 -2.33 17.31 -24.26
C LEU A 14 -2.31 18.63 -23.46
N THR A 15 -3.27 18.82 -22.58
CA THR A 15 -3.16 19.84 -21.55
C THR A 15 -1.99 19.42 -20.68
N SER A 16 -0.90 20.17 -20.72
CA SER A 16 0.31 19.86 -19.99
C SER A 16 0.03 19.83 -18.49
N VAL A 17 -0.08 18.64 -17.97
CA VAL A 17 0.00 18.41 -16.54
C VAL A 17 1.41 17.90 -16.29
N ASP A 18 2.26 18.80 -15.87
CA ASP A 18 3.66 18.48 -15.65
C ASP A 18 3.86 17.97 -14.23
N THR A 19 4.44 16.80 -14.12
CA THR A 19 5.04 16.28 -12.89
C THR A 19 6.40 15.70 -13.22
N THR A 20 7.14 15.31 -12.21
CA THR A 20 8.43 14.64 -12.39
C THR A 20 8.41 13.26 -11.75
N LEU A 21 9.30 12.39 -12.19
CA LEU A 21 9.55 11.11 -11.53
C LEU A 21 10.06 11.35 -10.11
N ALA A 22 9.42 10.70 -9.13
CA ALA A 22 9.85 10.74 -7.73
C ALA A 22 11.01 9.78 -7.44
N ALA A 23 11.20 8.76 -8.28
CA ALA A 23 12.29 7.79 -8.19
C ALA A 23 12.69 7.28 -9.58
N ASN A 24 13.87 6.67 -9.69
CA ASN A 24 14.30 5.99 -10.91
C ASN A 24 13.36 4.84 -11.25
N ILE A 25 13.09 4.63 -12.52
CA ILE A 25 12.33 3.50 -13.04
C ILE A 25 13.16 2.67 -14.02
N ASN A 26 12.87 1.40 -14.12
CA ASN A 26 13.43 0.52 -15.15
C ASN A 26 12.36 0.20 -16.22
N ALA A 27 12.78 -0.41 -17.33
CA ALA A 27 11.92 -0.70 -18.47
C ALA A 27 10.79 -1.74 -18.18
N THR A 28 10.87 -2.46 -17.08
CA THR A 28 9.92 -3.55 -16.73
C THR A 28 9.02 -3.22 -15.53
N GLN A 29 9.17 -2.03 -14.95
CA GLN A 29 8.39 -1.62 -13.79
C GLN A 29 6.93 -1.35 -14.17
N ASP A 30 6.00 -1.86 -13.39
CA ASP A 30 4.55 -1.80 -13.61
C ASP A 30 3.86 -0.65 -12.87
N TYR A 31 4.64 0.19 -12.20
CA TYR A 31 4.20 1.46 -11.62
C TYR A 31 5.21 2.57 -11.92
N ILE A 32 4.75 3.82 -11.93
CA ILE A 32 5.60 5.00 -12.15
C ILE A 32 5.44 5.93 -10.95
N PRO A 33 6.44 6.04 -10.07
CA PRO A 33 6.41 6.98 -8.96
C PRO A 33 6.51 8.41 -9.48
N VAL A 34 5.59 9.29 -9.05
CA VAL A 34 5.54 10.69 -9.47
C VAL A 34 5.56 11.62 -8.27
N ALA A 35 6.09 12.81 -8.44
CA ALA A 35 6.18 13.82 -7.39
C ALA A 35 4.78 14.38 -7.01
N SER A 36 3.82 14.34 -7.93
CA SER A 36 2.44 14.75 -7.68
C SER A 36 1.48 14.06 -8.65
N THR A 37 0.33 13.64 -8.15
CA THR A 37 -0.78 13.10 -8.95
C THR A 37 -1.96 14.08 -9.05
N ALA A 38 -1.83 15.29 -8.50
CA ALA A 38 -2.94 16.22 -8.26
C ALA A 38 -3.73 16.59 -9.51
N ASN A 39 -3.12 16.51 -10.67
CA ASN A 39 -3.72 16.92 -11.93
C ASN A 39 -3.90 15.76 -12.92
N PHE A 40 -3.51 14.53 -12.56
CA PHE A 40 -3.74 13.38 -13.42
C PHE A 40 -5.19 12.91 -13.34
N SER A 41 -5.80 12.65 -14.48
CA SER A 41 -7.08 11.95 -14.57
C SER A 41 -6.85 10.46 -14.79
N THR A 42 -7.76 9.62 -14.30
CA THR A 42 -7.69 8.16 -14.48
C THR A 42 -7.89 7.75 -15.94
N SER A 43 -7.27 6.66 -16.36
CA SER A 43 -7.39 6.05 -17.69
C SER A 43 -6.82 6.86 -18.85
N VAL A 44 -5.60 7.34 -18.74
CA VAL A 44 -4.97 8.18 -19.75
C VAL A 44 -3.56 7.70 -20.07
N VAL A 45 -3.01 8.28 -21.10
CA VAL A 45 -1.64 8.10 -21.57
C VAL A 45 -0.78 9.22 -21.01
N ALA A 46 0.40 8.90 -20.57
CA ALA A 46 1.41 9.88 -20.19
C ALA A 46 2.70 9.66 -21.00
N GLU A 47 3.47 10.70 -21.23
CA GLU A 47 4.78 10.65 -21.88
C GLU A 47 5.89 10.94 -20.89
N ILE A 48 6.93 10.12 -20.89
CA ILE A 48 8.19 10.39 -20.19
C ILE A 48 9.09 11.12 -21.17
N GLU A 49 9.24 12.43 -21.01
CA GLU A 49 9.85 13.30 -22.01
C GLU A 49 11.29 12.91 -22.38
N THR A 50 12.09 12.54 -21.40
CA THR A 50 13.52 12.23 -21.63
C THR A 50 13.72 10.98 -22.46
N THR A 51 12.79 10.03 -22.43
CA THR A 51 12.86 8.78 -23.20
C THR A 51 11.91 8.76 -24.39
N ASN A 52 11.03 9.75 -24.53
CA ASN A 52 9.91 9.80 -25.47
C ASN A 52 9.03 8.52 -25.37
N GLU A 53 8.99 7.89 -24.20
CA GLU A 53 8.17 6.72 -23.97
C GLU A 53 6.75 7.15 -23.61
N VAL A 54 5.77 6.56 -24.28
CA VAL A 54 4.35 6.69 -23.93
C VAL A 54 3.93 5.50 -23.11
N VAL A 55 3.27 5.77 -21.98
CA VAL A 55 2.73 4.79 -21.07
C VAL A 55 1.22 4.96 -20.96
N SER A 56 0.48 3.86 -20.84
CA SER A 56 -0.91 3.92 -20.38
C SER A 56 -0.97 3.46 -18.93
N PHE A 57 -1.87 4.04 -18.14
CA PHE A 57 -2.08 3.66 -16.76
C PHE A 57 -3.57 3.57 -16.44
N GLY A 58 -3.93 2.64 -15.53
CA GLY A 58 -5.32 2.39 -15.15
C GLY A 58 -5.74 3.12 -13.88
N THR A 59 -4.82 3.31 -12.95
CA THR A 59 -5.12 3.92 -11.65
C THR A 59 -4.00 4.83 -11.17
N ILE A 60 -4.40 5.78 -10.33
CA ILE A 60 -3.50 6.61 -9.55
C ILE A 60 -3.54 6.07 -8.14
N SER A 61 -2.38 5.76 -7.59
CA SER A 61 -2.23 5.21 -6.25
C SER A 61 -1.40 6.16 -5.38
N GLU A 62 -1.65 6.11 -4.08
CA GLU A 62 -0.85 6.81 -3.09
C GLU A 62 -0.55 5.82 -1.95
N ASN A 63 0.68 5.84 -1.45
CA ASN A 63 0.98 5.19 -0.20
C ASN A 63 1.67 6.19 0.73
N LEU A 64 0.94 6.61 1.74
CA LEU A 64 1.38 7.60 2.71
C LEU A 64 2.30 7.02 3.79
N PHE A 65 2.37 5.68 3.92
CA PHE A 65 3.33 5.03 4.81
C PHE A 65 4.66 4.76 4.09
N PRO A 66 5.79 5.27 4.56
CA PRO A 66 7.10 4.79 4.12
C PRO A 66 7.41 3.38 4.66
N TYR A 67 8.42 2.74 4.07
CA TYR A 67 8.90 1.41 4.47
C TYR A 67 7.79 0.35 4.46
N SER A 68 6.98 0.34 3.41
CA SER A 68 5.76 -0.48 3.33
C SER A 68 6.00 -1.98 3.24
N GLN A 69 7.21 -2.40 2.86
CA GLN A 69 7.67 -3.80 2.79
C GLN A 69 8.71 -4.14 3.86
N GLU A 70 9.25 -3.15 4.55
CA GLU A 70 10.33 -3.28 5.52
C GLU A 70 9.77 -3.16 6.94
N LEU A 71 9.02 -4.17 7.42
CA LEU A 71 8.38 -4.13 8.74
C LEU A 71 9.40 -4.32 9.87
N ASP A 72 10.58 -4.81 9.56
CA ASP A 72 11.75 -4.85 10.43
C ASP A 72 12.37 -3.47 10.66
N ASN A 73 12.14 -2.50 9.76
CA ASN A 73 12.64 -1.12 9.87
C ASN A 73 12.21 -0.43 11.16
N ALA A 74 13.07 0.44 11.68
CA ALA A 74 12.83 1.20 12.91
C ALA A 74 11.66 2.22 12.80
N TYR A 75 11.19 2.53 11.61
CA TYR A 75 9.97 3.32 11.39
C TYR A 75 8.75 2.67 12.05
N TRP A 76 8.67 1.34 11.97
CA TRP A 76 7.60 0.56 12.58
C TRP A 76 7.96 0.19 14.01
N GLY A 77 7.13 0.61 14.95
CA GLY A 77 7.22 0.13 16.33
C GLY A 77 6.85 -1.35 16.42
N LYS A 78 7.45 -2.06 17.37
CA LYS A 78 7.24 -3.47 17.61
C LYS A 78 6.94 -3.70 19.10
N ALA A 79 5.75 -4.18 19.41
CA ALA A 79 5.37 -4.55 20.77
C ALA A 79 5.19 -6.06 20.85
N ARG A 80 5.92 -6.75 21.73
CA ARG A 80 5.88 -8.22 21.89
C ARG A 80 6.00 -8.96 20.56
N SER A 81 6.78 -8.39 19.64
CA SER A 81 6.94 -8.80 18.24
C SER A 81 8.37 -8.67 17.81
N THR A 82 8.80 -9.56 16.92
CA THR A 82 9.89 -9.31 15.98
C THR A 82 9.37 -9.41 14.55
N ALA A 83 9.96 -8.65 13.66
CA ALA A 83 9.85 -8.82 12.23
C ALA A 83 11.21 -9.28 11.70
N THR A 84 11.24 -10.37 10.95
CA THR A 84 12.42 -10.85 10.25
C THR A 84 12.19 -10.61 8.77
N ALA A 85 13.07 -9.82 8.16
CA ALA A 85 12.94 -9.41 6.77
C ALA A 85 13.03 -10.58 5.79
N ASP A 86 12.32 -10.48 4.68
CA ASP A 86 12.49 -11.29 3.47
C ASP A 86 12.34 -12.80 3.69
N GLN A 87 11.38 -13.22 4.51
CA GLN A 87 11.18 -14.64 4.86
C GLN A 87 10.13 -15.35 4.00
N GLY A 88 9.44 -14.64 3.12
CA GLY A 88 8.40 -15.24 2.29
C GLY A 88 8.24 -14.59 0.92
N VAL A 89 7.69 -15.37 -0.02
CA VAL A 89 7.30 -14.83 -1.32
C VAL A 89 6.03 -14.00 -1.13
N ALA A 90 6.11 -12.73 -1.47
CA ALA A 90 5.04 -11.76 -1.40
C ALA A 90 4.02 -11.91 -2.57
N PRO A 91 2.87 -11.23 -2.52
CA PRO A 91 1.88 -11.27 -3.60
C PRO A 91 2.40 -10.82 -4.98
N ASP A 92 3.41 -9.96 -5.02
CA ASP A 92 4.04 -9.49 -6.26
C ASP A 92 5.09 -10.48 -6.84
N GLY A 93 5.32 -11.61 -6.15
CA GLY A 93 6.27 -12.64 -6.55
C GLY A 93 7.71 -12.40 -6.08
N THR A 94 8.00 -11.29 -5.41
CA THR A 94 9.31 -11.02 -4.81
C THR A 94 9.45 -11.70 -3.44
N THR A 95 10.68 -11.91 -2.97
CA THR A 95 10.92 -12.42 -1.61
C THR A 95 11.14 -11.25 -0.66
N THR A 96 10.06 -10.51 -0.38
CA THR A 96 10.06 -9.29 0.44
C THR A 96 9.02 -9.32 1.56
N ALA A 97 8.36 -10.47 1.78
CA ALA A 97 7.43 -10.60 2.89
C ALA A 97 8.16 -10.90 4.19
N ASP A 98 7.83 -10.17 5.25
CA ASP A 98 8.44 -10.33 6.55
C ASP A 98 7.72 -11.37 7.40
N LEU A 99 8.50 -12.16 8.14
CA LEU A 99 7.98 -13.10 9.13
C LEU A 99 7.81 -12.37 10.48
N ILE A 100 6.57 -12.27 10.92
CA ILE A 100 6.24 -11.64 12.20
C ILE A 100 6.09 -12.73 13.26
N THR A 101 6.90 -12.65 14.32
CA THR A 101 6.93 -13.63 15.42
C THR A 101 6.43 -13.02 16.71
N GLN A 102 5.58 -13.74 17.44
CA GLN A 102 5.14 -13.38 18.80
C GLN A 102 6.25 -13.69 19.81
N THR A 103 6.63 -12.70 20.63
CA THR A 103 7.75 -12.87 21.61
C THR A 103 7.31 -12.98 23.07
N ALA A 104 6.01 -12.75 23.37
CA ALA A 104 5.50 -12.84 24.73
C ALA A 104 4.03 -13.31 24.75
N SER A 105 3.63 -14.09 25.76
CA SER A 105 2.28 -14.67 25.89
C SER A 105 1.25 -13.79 26.60
N THR A 106 1.68 -12.71 27.25
CA THR A 106 0.82 -11.92 28.14
C THR A 106 -0.23 -11.07 27.42
N ALA A 107 0.01 -10.76 26.17
CA ALA A 107 -0.93 -10.03 25.31
C ALA A 107 -0.51 -10.19 23.83
N ALA A 108 -1.44 -9.91 22.93
CA ALA A 108 -1.17 -9.82 21.51
C ALA A 108 -0.01 -8.84 21.20
N GLY A 109 0.84 -9.25 20.30
CA GLY A 109 1.91 -8.39 19.80
C GLY A 109 1.46 -7.56 18.61
N ALA A 110 2.19 -6.51 18.31
CA ALA A 110 1.86 -5.61 17.21
C ALA A 110 3.08 -5.11 16.43
N ILE A 111 2.84 -4.84 15.15
CA ILE A 111 3.58 -3.87 14.34
C ILE A 111 2.74 -2.60 14.33
N PHE A 112 3.31 -1.42 14.58
CA PHE A 112 2.51 -0.22 14.71
C PHE A 112 3.24 1.06 14.29
N LYS A 113 2.46 2.10 13.99
CA LYS A 113 2.92 3.48 13.81
C LYS A 113 2.15 4.39 14.74
N ASN A 114 2.81 4.89 15.76
CA ASN A 114 2.24 5.90 16.64
C ASN A 114 2.53 7.32 16.13
N GLY A 115 1.59 8.23 16.42
CA GLY A 115 1.72 9.64 16.10
C GLY A 115 1.89 9.91 14.61
N TYR A 116 1.24 9.12 13.76
CA TYR A 116 1.26 9.39 12.32
C TYR A 116 0.66 10.78 12.05
N SER A 117 1.35 11.58 11.25
CA SER A 117 0.98 12.95 10.84
C SER A 117 1.65 13.25 9.49
N PRO A 118 1.03 14.09 8.62
CA PRO A 118 -0.25 14.77 8.84
C PRO A 118 -1.46 13.94 8.34
N LEU A 119 -2.53 13.92 9.11
CA LEU A 119 -3.86 13.57 8.63
C LEU A 119 -4.65 14.87 8.35
N THR A 120 -5.69 14.79 7.52
CA THR A 120 -6.62 15.88 7.27
C THR A 120 -7.93 15.58 7.97
N ASN A 121 -8.35 16.42 8.91
CA ASN A 121 -9.63 16.30 9.57
C ASN A 121 -10.79 16.35 8.56
N GLY A 122 -11.74 15.42 8.69
CA GLY A 122 -12.87 15.23 7.78
C GLY A 122 -12.54 14.44 6.51
N ALA A 123 -11.28 14.12 6.23
CA ALA A 123 -10.92 13.32 5.08
C ALA A 123 -11.08 11.82 5.36
N VAL A 124 -11.40 11.08 4.29
CA VAL A 124 -11.48 9.61 4.33
C VAL A 124 -10.10 9.03 4.03
N TYR A 125 -9.73 8.04 4.82
CA TYR A 125 -8.50 7.27 4.64
C TYR A 125 -8.81 5.78 4.62
N THR A 126 -8.08 5.04 3.80
CA THR A 126 -8.08 3.59 3.79
C THR A 126 -6.68 3.08 4.10
N TYR A 127 -6.54 2.31 5.19
CA TYR A 127 -5.28 1.60 5.46
C TYR A 127 -5.45 0.12 5.20
N SER A 128 -4.42 -0.51 4.69
CA SER A 128 -4.43 -1.91 4.28
C SER A 128 -3.12 -2.60 4.57
N ALA A 129 -3.17 -3.92 4.67
CA ALA A 129 -2.02 -4.78 4.77
C ALA A 129 -2.31 -6.14 4.11
N PHE A 130 -1.26 -6.78 3.63
CA PHE A 130 -1.32 -8.17 3.19
C PHE A 130 -0.84 -9.07 4.31
N ALA A 131 -1.57 -10.15 4.56
CA ALA A 131 -1.13 -11.17 5.50
C ALA A 131 -1.43 -12.58 4.98
N LYS A 132 -0.60 -13.52 5.42
CA LYS A 132 -0.71 -14.93 5.09
C LYS A 132 -0.49 -15.79 6.33
N TYR A 133 -1.38 -16.76 6.50
CA TYR A 133 -1.26 -17.77 7.54
C TYR A 133 -0.04 -18.66 7.33
N VAL A 134 0.68 -18.97 8.39
CA VAL A 134 1.75 -19.98 8.40
C VAL A 134 1.19 -21.26 9.02
N THR A 135 1.22 -22.35 8.28
CA THR A 135 0.66 -23.64 8.70
C THR A 135 1.24 -24.11 10.03
N GLY A 136 0.36 -24.47 10.96
CA GLY A 136 0.72 -24.93 12.31
C GLY A 136 0.79 -23.82 13.35
N SER A 137 0.64 -22.56 12.96
CA SER A 137 0.50 -21.42 13.90
C SER A 137 -0.89 -21.40 14.51
N ASP A 138 -0.99 -21.05 15.80
CA ASP A 138 -2.27 -20.75 16.46
C ASP A 138 -2.77 -19.33 16.15
N ILE A 139 -1.89 -18.46 15.62
CA ILE A 139 -2.26 -17.11 15.20
C ILE A 139 -3.13 -17.22 13.94
N LYS A 140 -4.41 -16.90 14.07
CA LYS A 140 -5.38 -16.96 12.98
C LYS A 140 -5.97 -15.62 12.60
N PHE A 141 -5.79 -14.60 13.43
CA PHE A 141 -6.39 -13.29 13.22
C PHE A 141 -5.35 -12.17 13.19
N LEU A 142 -5.47 -11.33 12.16
CA LEU A 142 -4.90 -9.98 12.13
C LEU A 142 -5.96 -9.04 12.71
N LEU A 143 -5.61 -8.31 13.74
CA LEU A 143 -6.40 -7.20 14.27
C LEU A 143 -5.81 -5.91 13.72
N MET A 144 -6.56 -5.23 12.87
CA MET A 144 -6.25 -3.88 12.42
C MET A 144 -6.96 -2.88 13.32
N GLN A 145 -6.18 -1.96 13.89
CA GLN A 145 -6.63 -1.03 14.91
C GLN A 145 -6.17 0.38 14.58
N ASP A 146 -7.05 1.34 14.78
CA ASP A 146 -6.72 2.76 14.86
C ASP A 146 -7.07 3.34 16.24
N PHE A 147 -6.36 4.40 16.61
CA PHE A 147 -6.56 5.09 17.88
C PHE A 147 -6.28 6.59 17.71
N ASP A 148 -7.12 7.42 18.32
CA ASP A 148 -7.07 8.88 18.23
C ASP A 148 -7.28 9.46 16.81
N ILE A 149 -7.82 8.68 15.88
CA ILE A 149 -8.06 9.12 14.50
C ILE A 149 -9.52 9.49 14.30
N THR A 150 -10.44 8.65 14.77
CA THR A 150 -11.88 8.84 14.61
C THR A 150 -12.46 9.73 15.68
N ALA A 151 -13.73 10.09 15.54
CA ALA A 151 -14.40 11.02 16.46
C ALA A 151 -14.38 10.52 17.92
N GLY A 152 -14.03 11.43 18.83
CA GLY A 152 -13.96 11.12 20.25
C GLY A 152 -12.69 10.43 20.73
N GLY A 153 -11.66 10.29 19.88
CA GLY A 153 -10.42 9.60 20.24
C GLY A 153 -10.63 8.11 20.50
N ALA A 154 -11.56 7.50 19.79
CA ALA A 154 -11.93 6.10 20.01
C ALA A 154 -10.79 5.15 19.65
N LEU A 155 -10.81 3.99 20.27
CA LEU A 155 -10.00 2.84 19.92
C LEU A 155 -10.86 1.89 19.10
N ASN A 156 -10.72 1.90 17.79
CA ASN A 156 -11.50 1.06 16.88
C ASN A 156 -10.73 -0.17 16.45
N LYS A 157 -11.42 -1.26 16.22
CA LYS A 157 -10.83 -2.57 15.97
C LYS A 157 -11.60 -3.34 14.91
N THR A 158 -10.87 -4.01 14.03
CA THR A 158 -11.43 -5.05 13.15
C THR A 158 -10.51 -6.26 13.13
N PHE A 159 -11.10 -7.43 13.29
CA PHE A 159 -10.42 -8.72 13.23
C PHE A 159 -10.63 -9.36 11.86
N PHE A 160 -9.55 -9.86 11.28
CA PHE A 160 -9.57 -10.56 10.01
C PHE A 160 -8.93 -11.94 10.17
N ASN A 161 -9.61 -12.98 9.74
CA ASN A 161 -9.04 -14.32 9.72
C ASN A 161 -8.04 -14.45 8.57
N ILE A 162 -6.76 -14.59 8.89
CA ILE A 162 -5.68 -14.66 7.90
C ILE A 162 -5.55 -16.03 7.20
N GLU A 163 -6.23 -17.04 7.70
CA GLU A 163 -6.28 -18.38 7.10
C GLU A 163 -7.39 -18.49 6.03
N THR A 164 -8.53 -17.83 6.26
CA THR A 164 -9.72 -17.94 5.41
C THR A 164 -10.12 -16.66 4.69
N GLY A 165 -9.55 -15.52 5.06
CA GLY A 165 -9.94 -14.21 4.57
C GLY A 165 -11.25 -13.67 5.19
N ALA A 166 -11.87 -14.37 6.12
CA ALA A 166 -13.14 -13.95 6.70
C ALA A 166 -12.97 -12.70 7.59
N ILE A 167 -13.93 -11.79 7.50
CA ILE A 167 -14.05 -10.65 8.41
C ILE A 167 -14.69 -11.15 9.70
N GLY A 168 -14.02 -10.89 10.83
CA GLY A 168 -14.53 -11.16 12.17
C GLY A 168 -15.23 -9.95 12.78
N THR A 169 -15.09 -9.79 14.09
CA THR A 169 -15.63 -8.63 14.82
C THR A 169 -15.04 -7.33 14.30
N SER A 170 -15.90 -6.35 14.02
CA SER A 170 -15.53 -5.03 13.50
C SER A 170 -16.30 -3.93 14.21
N ASP A 171 -15.64 -2.84 14.54
CA ASP A 171 -16.29 -1.63 15.05
C ASP A 171 -17.10 -0.92 13.94
N SER A 172 -18.14 -0.20 14.33
CA SER A 172 -19.08 0.47 13.43
C SER A 172 -18.47 1.62 12.63
N ASP A 173 -17.37 2.19 13.12
CA ASP A 173 -16.65 3.30 12.46
C ASP A 173 -15.71 2.80 11.35
N HIS A 174 -15.58 1.49 11.19
CA HIS A 174 -14.82 0.85 10.16
C HIS A 174 -15.70 0.40 8.99
N THR A 175 -15.34 0.80 7.77
CA THR A 175 -15.81 0.12 6.55
C THR A 175 -14.68 -0.79 6.09
N VAL A 176 -14.96 -2.09 5.95
CA VAL A 176 -13.92 -3.10 5.81
C VAL A 176 -14.12 -3.99 4.60
N THR A 177 -13.04 -4.43 3.98
CA THR A 177 -13.06 -5.43 2.91
C THR A 177 -11.88 -6.39 3.04
N THR A 178 -12.03 -7.57 2.43
CA THR A 178 -10.98 -8.56 2.23
C THR A 178 -10.91 -8.93 0.76
N THR A 179 -9.71 -9.05 0.23
CA THR A 179 -9.47 -9.52 -1.14
C THR A 179 -8.50 -10.70 -1.09
N ASP A 180 -8.91 -11.84 -1.64
CA ASP A 180 -7.99 -12.96 -1.90
C ASP A 180 -7.10 -12.59 -3.10
N VAL A 181 -5.80 -12.56 -2.88
CA VAL A 181 -4.80 -12.24 -3.91
C VAL A 181 -4.01 -13.48 -4.37
N GLY A 182 -4.47 -14.65 -3.96
CA GLY A 182 -3.89 -15.94 -4.34
C GLY A 182 -2.76 -16.42 -3.42
N ASN A 183 -2.36 -17.67 -3.60
CA ASN A 183 -1.27 -18.31 -2.85
C ASN A 183 -1.41 -18.24 -1.31
N GLY A 184 -2.65 -18.13 -0.79
CA GLY A 184 -2.96 -18.03 0.64
C GLY A 184 -2.72 -16.62 1.21
N TRP A 185 -2.51 -15.62 0.38
CA TRP A 185 -2.44 -14.22 0.75
C TRP A 185 -3.80 -13.55 0.66
N PHE A 186 -4.11 -12.74 1.65
CA PHE A 186 -5.26 -11.84 1.64
C PHE A 186 -4.80 -10.40 1.84
N ARG A 187 -5.43 -9.45 1.12
CA ARG A 187 -5.35 -8.03 1.42
C ARG A 187 -6.54 -7.64 2.28
N PHE A 188 -6.28 -7.13 3.46
CA PHE A 188 -7.26 -6.62 4.41
C PHE A 188 -7.26 -5.11 4.37
N THR A 189 -8.46 -4.50 4.35
CA THR A 189 -8.59 -3.05 4.29
C THR A 189 -9.55 -2.54 5.34
N VAL A 190 -9.24 -1.36 5.88
CA VAL A 190 -10.09 -0.61 6.81
C VAL A 190 -10.15 0.83 6.32
N THR A 191 -11.37 1.31 6.07
CA THR A 191 -11.65 2.69 5.68
C THR A 191 -12.29 3.42 6.86
N ILE A 192 -11.76 4.63 7.14
CA ILE A 192 -12.15 5.49 8.25
C ILE A 192 -12.33 6.93 7.80
N THR A 193 -13.09 7.73 8.54
CA THR A 193 -13.11 9.19 8.41
C THR A 193 -12.29 9.79 9.54
N ALA A 194 -11.22 10.49 9.21
CA ALA A 194 -10.36 11.12 10.22
C ALA A 194 -11.06 12.30 10.86
N ALA A 195 -11.04 12.36 12.19
CA ALA A 195 -11.50 13.49 13.00
C ALA A 195 -10.32 14.18 13.73
N SER A 196 -9.09 13.85 13.35
CA SER A 196 -7.85 14.35 13.94
C SER A 196 -6.83 14.63 12.83
N THR A 197 -5.79 15.40 13.14
CA THR A 197 -4.63 15.62 12.28
C THR A 197 -3.47 14.68 12.56
N THR A 198 -3.61 13.86 13.60
CA THR A 198 -2.64 12.82 13.99
C THR A 198 -3.40 11.58 14.45
N GLY A 199 -2.73 10.43 14.46
CA GLY A 199 -3.32 9.21 14.98
C GLY A 199 -2.34 8.05 15.04
N ASN A 200 -2.84 6.90 15.46
CA ASN A 200 -2.05 5.70 15.64
C ASN A 200 -2.68 4.56 14.84
N PHE A 201 -1.84 3.81 14.13
CA PHE A 201 -2.23 2.62 13.39
C PHE A 201 -1.48 1.42 13.96
N ALA A 202 -2.17 0.31 14.19
CA ALA A 202 -1.56 -0.90 14.71
C ALA A 202 -2.13 -2.16 14.07
N PHE A 203 -1.26 -3.12 13.86
CA PHE A 203 -1.52 -4.42 13.28
C PHE A 203 -1.15 -5.47 14.31
N TYR A 204 -2.14 -5.85 15.13
CA TYR A 204 -1.98 -6.90 16.13
C TYR A 204 -2.26 -8.27 15.54
N ARG A 205 -1.87 -9.29 16.24
CA ARG A 205 -2.19 -10.68 15.94
C ARG A 205 -2.81 -11.37 17.14
N THR A 206 -3.80 -12.20 16.89
CA THR A 206 -4.48 -12.94 17.92
C THR A 206 -4.80 -14.36 17.48
N ASN A 207 -5.00 -15.26 18.45
CA ASN A 207 -5.39 -16.64 18.14
C ASN A 207 -6.89 -16.77 17.79
N ALA A 208 -7.72 -15.81 18.22
CA ALA A 208 -9.17 -15.86 18.05
C ALA A 208 -9.74 -14.48 17.70
N ASP A 209 -10.93 -14.48 17.09
CA ASP A 209 -11.76 -13.29 16.90
C ASP A 209 -12.11 -12.64 18.26
N GLY A 210 -11.96 -11.32 18.35
CA GLY A 210 -12.10 -10.60 19.62
C GLY A 210 -11.01 -10.89 20.65
N GLY A 211 -10.02 -11.71 20.29
CA GLY A 211 -8.95 -12.16 21.19
C GLY A 211 -7.99 -11.03 21.57
N THR A 212 -7.32 -11.19 22.72
CA THR A 212 -6.30 -10.24 23.24
C THR A 212 -4.93 -10.88 23.41
N THR A 213 -4.78 -12.16 23.07
CA THR A 213 -3.56 -12.95 23.26
C THR A 213 -3.12 -13.63 21.97
N ALA A 214 -1.85 -13.94 21.89
CA ALA A 214 -1.28 -14.78 20.85
C ALA A 214 -0.24 -15.74 21.45
N THR A 215 -0.08 -16.91 20.84
CA THR A 215 0.88 -17.93 21.26
C THR A 215 2.30 -17.50 20.98
N VAL A 216 3.19 -17.66 21.97
CA VAL A 216 4.62 -17.33 21.84
C VAL A 216 5.27 -18.21 20.80
N ASN A 217 6.18 -17.64 20.02
CA ASN A 217 6.90 -18.23 18.89
C ASN A 217 6.03 -18.55 17.67
N ASP A 218 4.71 -18.35 17.73
CA ASP A 218 3.88 -18.45 16.55
C ASP A 218 4.11 -17.27 15.60
N THR A 219 3.91 -17.56 14.33
CA THR A 219 4.31 -16.66 13.24
C THR A 219 3.20 -16.52 12.21
N TYR A 220 3.26 -15.43 11.46
CA TYR A 220 2.54 -15.22 10.21
C TYR A 220 3.39 -14.35 9.28
N LEU A 221 3.11 -14.39 7.99
CA LEU A 221 3.75 -13.50 7.02
C LEU A 221 2.91 -12.23 6.86
N MET A 222 3.58 -11.08 6.82
CA MET A 222 2.98 -9.78 6.57
C MET A 222 3.78 -9.00 5.54
N TRP A 223 3.08 -8.19 4.73
CA TRP A 223 3.68 -7.43 3.65
C TRP A 223 2.80 -6.25 3.25
N GLY A 224 3.40 -5.24 2.63
CA GLY A 224 2.68 -4.25 1.84
C GLY A 224 1.68 -3.41 2.63
N ILE A 225 2.11 -2.79 3.75
CA ILE A 225 1.25 -1.84 4.47
C ILE A 225 1.09 -0.58 3.63
N GLN A 226 -0.16 -0.14 3.43
CA GLN A 226 -0.48 1.06 2.67
C GLN A 226 -1.51 1.92 3.39
N LEU A 227 -1.36 3.23 3.30
CA LEU A 227 -2.33 4.24 3.71
C LEU A 227 -2.65 5.12 2.51
N ASP A 228 -3.89 5.06 2.06
CA ASP A 228 -4.44 5.89 0.99
C ASP A 228 -5.29 7.01 1.58
N LYS A 229 -5.22 8.22 1.03
CA LYS A 229 -6.21 9.26 1.29
C LYS A 229 -7.37 9.09 0.30
N ALA A 230 -8.13 8.02 0.46
CA ALA A 230 -9.20 7.59 -0.44
C ALA A 230 -10.24 6.77 0.32
N SER A 231 -11.43 6.60 -0.29
CA SER A 231 -12.55 5.81 0.26
C SER A 231 -12.44 4.31 -0.04
N ALA A 232 -11.37 3.88 -0.68
CA ALA A 232 -11.02 2.48 -0.91
C ALA A 232 -9.50 2.35 -1.08
N ALA A 233 -8.95 1.17 -0.80
CA ALA A 233 -7.55 0.90 -1.08
C ALA A 233 -7.30 0.93 -2.59
N THR A 234 -6.29 1.71 -2.99
CA THR A 234 -5.82 1.73 -4.37
C THR A 234 -4.91 0.54 -4.66
N THR A 235 -4.44 0.39 -5.91
CA THR A 235 -3.41 -0.60 -6.24
C THR A 235 -2.20 -0.38 -5.31
N TYR A 236 -1.63 -1.48 -4.82
CA TYR A 236 -0.49 -1.38 -3.90
C TYR A 236 0.69 -0.67 -4.57
N LEU A 237 1.24 0.30 -3.87
CA LEU A 237 2.40 1.08 -4.28
C LEU A 237 3.51 0.88 -3.23
N PRO A 238 4.62 0.20 -3.59
CA PRO A 238 5.72 -0.02 -2.65
C PRO A 238 6.43 1.29 -2.34
N THR A 239 6.78 1.47 -1.08
CA THR A 239 7.50 2.64 -0.59
C THR A 239 8.77 2.23 0.15
N SER A 240 9.80 3.05 0.06
CA SER A 240 11.01 2.97 0.87
C SER A 240 11.01 4.06 1.96
N SER A 241 11.95 4.98 1.96
CA SER A 241 12.11 5.99 3.03
C SER A 241 11.06 7.12 3.04
N THR A 242 10.25 7.24 1.99
CA THR A 242 9.25 8.31 1.84
C THR A 242 7.90 7.77 1.37
N ALA A 243 6.83 8.49 1.70
CA ALA A 243 5.54 8.31 1.04
C ALA A 243 5.67 8.53 -0.47
N LEU A 244 4.89 7.78 -1.26
CA LEU A 244 4.88 7.90 -2.72
C LEU A 244 3.47 8.08 -3.24
N ALA A 245 3.36 8.81 -4.34
CA ALA A 245 2.24 8.78 -5.26
C ALA A 245 2.72 8.20 -6.60
N GLY A 246 1.85 7.54 -7.35
CA GLY A 246 2.29 6.92 -8.59
C GLY A 246 1.15 6.53 -9.52
N LEU A 247 1.51 6.39 -10.78
CA LEU A 247 0.68 5.79 -11.80
C LEU A 247 0.86 4.27 -11.68
N THR A 248 -0.24 3.54 -11.58
CA THR A 248 -0.23 2.08 -11.39
C THR A 248 -1.08 1.38 -12.44
N THR A 249 -0.97 0.07 -12.54
CA THR A 249 -1.52 -0.71 -13.65
C THR A 249 -0.97 -0.17 -14.98
N VAL A 250 0.35 0.01 -15.04
CA VAL A 250 1.03 0.67 -16.15
C VAL A 250 1.32 -0.35 -17.27
N THR A 251 0.99 0.05 -18.50
CA THR A 251 1.51 -0.62 -19.71
C THR A 251 2.57 0.29 -20.33
N ARG A 252 3.78 -0.24 -20.43
CA ARG A 252 4.97 0.48 -20.93
C ARG A 252 5.05 0.41 -22.44
N GLY A 253 5.65 1.43 -23.06
CA GLY A 253 5.95 1.43 -24.48
C GLY A 253 4.73 1.35 -25.39
N VAL A 254 3.61 1.99 -25.04
CA VAL A 254 2.40 2.02 -25.88
C VAL A 254 2.56 2.98 -27.08
N ASN A 255 1.61 2.94 -28.01
CA ASN A 255 1.57 3.78 -29.21
C ASN A 255 2.86 3.68 -30.08
N GLY A 256 3.51 2.50 -30.07
CA GLY A 256 4.70 2.25 -30.88
C GLY A 256 6.01 2.77 -30.28
N THR A 257 5.99 3.24 -29.05
CA THR A 257 7.20 3.60 -28.31
C THR A 257 7.83 2.37 -27.63
N THR A 258 9.06 2.49 -27.14
CA THR A 258 9.78 1.41 -26.47
C THR A 258 9.94 1.75 -24.99
N ALA A 259 9.65 0.76 -24.13
CA ALA A 259 9.90 0.90 -22.71
C ALA A 259 11.38 1.15 -22.41
N ALA A 260 11.68 2.17 -21.63
CA ALA A 260 13.04 2.59 -21.29
C ALA A 260 13.18 2.92 -19.79
N SER A 261 14.41 2.84 -19.29
CA SER A 261 14.71 3.32 -17.94
C SER A 261 14.74 4.85 -17.93
N ALA A 262 14.25 5.45 -16.85
CA ALA A 262 14.30 6.89 -16.66
C ALA A 262 14.71 7.21 -15.20
N THR A 263 15.17 8.44 -14.96
CA THR A 263 15.76 8.85 -13.70
C THR A 263 14.82 9.76 -12.90
N SER A 264 14.98 9.78 -11.59
CA SER A 264 14.26 10.73 -10.72
C SER A 264 14.47 12.15 -11.19
N GLY A 265 13.39 12.92 -11.28
CA GLY A 265 13.39 14.29 -11.80
C GLY A 265 13.05 14.41 -13.29
N ASP A 266 13.01 13.31 -14.05
CA ASP A 266 12.54 13.35 -15.43
C ASP A 266 11.06 13.76 -15.50
N SER A 267 10.73 14.61 -16.48
CA SER A 267 9.37 15.14 -16.64
C SER A 267 8.40 14.09 -17.19
N ILE A 268 7.18 14.10 -16.65
CA ILE A 268 6.05 13.31 -17.14
C ILE A 268 4.92 14.28 -17.52
N GLN A 269 4.38 14.10 -18.70
CA GLN A 269 3.27 14.87 -19.25
C GLN A 269 2.06 13.97 -19.55
N GLN A 270 0.88 14.50 -19.27
CA GLN A 270 -0.41 13.88 -19.61
C GLN A 270 -1.12 14.65 -20.74
#